data_77a709252f2faac24b88c035042987a4
#
_entry.id   77a709252f2faac24b88c035042987a4
#
_cell.length_a   1.000
_cell.length_b   1.000
_cell.length_c   1.000
_cell.angle_alpha   90.00
_cell.angle_beta   90.00
_cell.angle_gamma   90.00
#
_symmetry.space_group_name_H-M   'P 1'
#
loop_
_entity.id
_entity.type
_entity.pdbx_description
1 polymer ?
#
loop_
_entity_poly.entity_id
_entity_poly.type
_entity_poly.pdbx_seq_one_letter_code
_entity_poly.pdbx_strand_id
1 'polypeptide(L)'
;AASDVYKRQEYYYAAHELLKYYRNRADINNPNINLINPTITAFDQNIADQALEHRFYVRNFKEKEENGKEVYYSFDKDKKIDWTYVPTEITDQEFKSQTHRHQWMLPQAKAYRVNQNEKYIQSWIEVYSDWLNTFPCPEGTVSKDAVQWYGLQPAERVLDQIDIMPHFIQSTNFTPQWLSTFLVAFAGEVECIRNNYYTDGSNIYVTQVQAITTAGILMPEFKNAEAWLSEGSQKITEQITAQFLEDGVQNELDPSYHIGVVAGFYNIYK
;
A
#
# COMPACT_ATOMS: atom_id res chain seq x y z
N ALA A 1 16.08 11.12 -32.36
CA ALA A 1 16.67 9.86 -32.87
C ALA A 1 17.88 9.37 -32.07
N ALA A 2 19.14 9.82 -32.30
CA ALA A 2 20.30 9.31 -31.55
C ALA A 2 20.27 9.78 -30.07
N SER A 3 19.92 11.04 -29.79
CA SER A 3 19.81 11.57 -28.43
C SER A 3 18.80 10.82 -27.58
N ASP A 4 17.72 10.31 -28.16
CA ASP A 4 16.68 9.58 -27.42
C ASP A 4 17.14 8.16 -27.07
N VAL A 5 17.98 7.54 -27.92
CA VAL A 5 18.58 6.23 -27.63
C VAL A 5 19.58 6.34 -26.49
N TYR A 6 20.45 7.37 -26.50
CA TYR A 6 21.41 7.60 -25.41
C TYR A 6 20.68 7.89 -24.07
N LYS A 7 19.66 8.74 -24.07
CA LYS A 7 18.85 9.00 -22.85
C LYS A 7 18.19 7.73 -22.32
N ARG A 8 17.62 6.89 -23.20
CA ARG A 8 17.03 5.60 -22.77
C ARG A 8 18.07 4.66 -22.16
N GLN A 9 19.28 4.62 -22.72
CA GLN A 9 20.36 3.82 -22.13
C GLN A 9 20.80 4.37 -20.75
N GLU A 10 20.93 5.67 -20.60
CA GLU A 10 21.26 6.29 -19.32
C GLU A 10 20.20 5.98 -18.25
N TYR A 11 18.91 6.09 -18.57
CA TYR A 11 17.82 5.73 -17.66
C TYR A 11 17.84 4.24 -17.31
N TYR A 12 18.14 3.39 -18.29
CA TYR A 12 18.23 1.95 -18.04
C TYR A 12 19.36 1.62 -17.06
N TYR A 13 20.54 2.19 -17.25
CA TYR A 13 21.66 2.01 -16.33
C TYR A 13 21.37 2.59 -14.96
N ALA A 14 20.78 3.76 -14.88
CA ALA A 14 20.38 4.38 -13.62
C ALA A 14 19.39 3.51 -12.85
N ALA A 15 18.39 2.96 -13.53
CA ALA A 15 17.40 2.07 -12.90
C ALA A 15 18.03 0.75 -12.41
N HIS A 16 19.02 0.22 -13.12
CA HIS A 16 19.80 -0.96 -12.70
C HIS A 16 20.62 -0.69 -11.44
N GLU A 17 21.35 0.42 -11.40
CA GLU A 17 22.14 0.79 -10.22
C GLU A 17 21.23 1.11 -9.03
N LEU A 18 20.08 1.73 -9.26
CA LEU A 18 19.09 1.98 -8.22
C LEU A 18 18.53 0.67 -7.65
N LEU A 19 18.19 -0.30 -8.50
CA LEU A 19 17.74 -1.62 -8.04
C LEU A 19 18.82 -2.34 -7.22
N LYS A 20 20.06 -2.28 -7.68
CA LYS A 20 21.22 -2.83 -6.95
C LYS A 20 21.40 -2.16 -5.59
N TYR A 21 21.24 -0.84 -5.52
CA TYR A 21 21.25 -0.10 -4.26
C TYR A 21 20.16 -0.61 -3.32
N TYR A 22 18.89 -0.64 -3.73
CA TYR A 22 17.78 -1.10 -2.90
C TYR A 22 17.94 -2.56 -2.43
N ARG A 23 18.52 -3.43 -3.27
CA ARG A 23 18.81 -4.84 -2.90
C ARG A 23 19.87 -4.98 -1.81
N ASN A 24 20.78 -4.03 -1.72
CA ASN A 24 21.90 -4.03 -0.76
C ASN A 24 21.74 -2.99 0.35
N ARG A 25 20.63 -2.27 0.37
CA ARG A 25 20.35 -1.24 1.36
C ARG A 25 20.30 -1.83 2.76
N ALA A 26 21.23 -1.44 3.63
CA ALA A 26 21.36 -1.94 4.99
C ALA A 26 21.19 -0.86 6.07
N ASP A 27 21.19 0.40 5.68
CA ASP A 27 21.11 1.57 6.56
C ASP A 27 19.69 1.97 6.94
N ILE A 28 18.68 1.49 6.19
CA ILE A 28 17.27 1.69 6.48
C ILE A 28 16.64 0.37 6.89
N ASN A 29 16.17 0.30 8.11
CA ASN A 29 15.48 -0.87 8.65
C ASN A 29 14.03 -0.51 9.00
N ASN A 30 13.09 -1.28 8.47
CA ASN A 30 11.69 -1.20 8.87
C ASN A 30 11.44 -2.14 10.05
N PRO A 31 11.22 -1.62 11.27
CA PRO A 31 11.08 -2.45 12.47
C PRO A 31 9.77 -3.26 12.50
N ASN A 32 8.84 -2.98 11.59
CA ASN A 32 7.53 -3.64 11.54
C ASN A 32 7.53 -4.93 10.72
N ILE A 33 8.61 -5.23 9.99
CA ILE A 33 8.72 -6.43 9.16
C ILE A 33 9.93 -7.28 9.57
N ASN A 34 9.80 -8.62 9.42
CA ASN A 34 10.88 -9.56 9.68
C ASN A 34 11.28 -10.27 8.39
N LEU A 35 12.37 -9.84 7.78
CA LEU A 35 12.90 -10.40 6.55
C LEU A 35 13.89 -11.55 6.78
N ILE A 36 14.41 -11.71 8.01
CA ILE A 36 15.42 -12.73 8.35
C ILE A 36 14.75 -14.08 8.66
N ASN A 37 13.70 -14.03 9.47
CA ASN A 37 12.90 -15.20 9.83
C ASN A 37 11.43 -14.96 9.43
N PRO A 38 11.15 -14.97 8.12
CA PRO A 38 9.81 -14.64 7.64
C PRO A 38 8.83 -15.73 8.03
N THR A 39 7.63 -15.32 8.44
CA THR A 39 6.52 -16.22 8.75
C THR A 39 5.27 -15.73 8.02
N ILE A 40 4.34 -16.65 7.78
CA ILE A 40 3.04 -16.33 7.23
C ILE A 40 1.97 -17.10 7.99
N THR A 41 0.86 -16.46 8.30
CA THR A 41 -0.29 -17.11 8.91
C THR A 41 -1.06 -17.91 7.87
N ALA A 42 -1.84 -18.93 8.30
CA ALA A 42 -2.73 -19.66 7.39
C ALA A 42 -3.77 -18.73 6.72
N PHE A 43 -4.20 -17.68 7.42
CA PHE A 43 -5.09 -16.66 6.90
C PHE A 43 -4.42 -15.84 5.77
N ASP A 44 -3.23 -15.28 6.02
CA ASP A 44 -2.48 -14.54 4.98
C ASP A 44 -2.14 -15.45 3.79
N GLN A 45 -1.78 -16.71 4.04
CA GLN A 45 -1.50 -17.67 2.96
C GLN A 45 -2.74 -17.91 2.08
N ASN A 46 -3.93 -18.05 2.70
CA ASN A 46 -5.18 -18.19 1.95
C ASN A 46 -5.47 -16.94 1.11
N ILE A 47 -5.31 -15.74 1.67
CA ILE A 47 -5.47 -14.48 0.92
C ILE A 47 -4.52 -14.44 -0.29
N ALA A 48 -3.25 -14.77 -0.08
CA ALA A 48 -2.25 -14.78 -1.15
C ALA A 48 -2.59 -15.76 -2.28
N ASP A 49 -3.07 -16.97 -1.93
CA ASP A 49 -3.44 -17.99 -2.91
C ASP A 49 -4.72 -17.63 -3.67
N GLN A 50 -5.74 -17.11 -2.99
CA GLN A 50 -6.98 -16.65 -3.63
C GLN A 50 -6.72 -15.50 -4.62
N ALA A 51 -5.80 -14.60 -4.28
CA ALA A 51 -5.45 -13.47 -5.14
C ALA A 51 -4.80 -13.89 -6.48
N LEU A 52 -4.18 -15.08 -6.56
CA LEU A 52 -3.68 -15.65 -7.82
C LEU A 52 -4.79 -15.96 -8.83
N GLU A 53 -6.00 -16.17 -8.34
CA GLU A 53 -7.21 -16.43 -9.13
C GLU A 53 -8.12 -15.18 -9.21
N HIS A 54 -7.56 -13.98 -9.00
CA HIS A 54 -8.25 -12.70 -8.90
C HIS A 54 -9.46 -12.72 -7.96
N ARG A 55 -9.37 -13.54 -6.89
CA ARG A 55 -10.30 -13.53 -5.77
C ARG A 55 -9.69 -12.71 -4.66
N PHE A 56 -10.08 -11.45 -4.59
CA PHE A 56 -9.42 -10.51 -3.70
C PHE A 56 -10.07 -10.46 -2.32
N TYR A 57 -9.21 -10.41 -1.30
CA TYR A 57 -9.64 -10.12 0.06
C TYR A 57 -10.12 -8.67 0.15
N VAL A 58 -11.37 -8.53 0.55
CA VAL A 58 -11.98 -7.23 0.87
C VAL A 58 -12.37 -7.32 2.34
N ARG A 59 -11.77 -6.51 3.20
CA ARG A 59 -11.94 -6.59 4.67
C ARG A 59 -13.41 -6.59 5.06
N ASN A 60 -13.80 -7.50 5.95
CA ASN A 60 -15.15 -7.72 6.42
C ASN A 60 -16.14 -8.32 5.40
N PHE A 61 -15.68 -8.63 4.19
CA PHE A 61 -16.50 -9.22 3.15
C PHE A 61 -15.91 -10.54 2.66
N LYS A 62 -16.74 -11.54 2.55
CA LYS A 62 -16.40 -12.83 1.95
C LYS A 62 -17.64 -13.48 1.34
N GLU A 63 -17.46 -14.27 0.28
CA GLU A 63 -18.56 -14.94 -0.38
C GLU A 63 -19.02 -16.17 0.41
N LYS A 64 -18.08 -17.06 0.75
CA LYS A 64 -18.35 -18.33 1.45
C LYS A 64 -17.09 -18.91 2.08
N GLU A 65 -17.29 -20.02 2.82
CA GLU A 65 -16.21 -20.91 3.21
C GLU A 65 -16.22 -22.16 2.30
N GLU A 66 -15.04 -22.62 1.93
CA GLU A 66 -14.85 -23.79 1.11
C GLU A 66 -13.66 -24.60 1.64
N ASN A 67 -13.89 -25.88 1.95
CA ASN A 67 -12.87 -26.76 2.54
C ASN A 67 -12.20 -26.18 3.80
N GLY A 68 -12.96 -25.46 4.64
CA GLY A 68 -12.47 -24.82 5.86
C GLY A 68 -11.63 -23.55 5.60
N LYS A 69 -11.64 -23.01 4.39
CA LYS A 69 -10.99 -21.76 4.02
C LYS A 69 -12.01 -20.73 3.58
N GLU A 70 -11.73 -19.48 3.90
CA GLU A 70 -12.49 -18.36 3.34
C GLU A 70 -12.28 -18.28 1.83
N VAL A 71 -13.36 -18.09 1.11
CA VAL A 71 -13.36 -17.83 -0.34
C VAL A 71 -13.85 -16.41 -0.58
N TYR A 72 -13.07 -15.65 -1.36
CA TYR A 72 -13.34 -14.25 -1.64
C TYR A 72 -13.99 -14.09 -3.02
N TYR A 73 -14.63 -12.97 -3.24
CA TYR A 73 -15.29 -12.66 -4.50
C TYR A 73 -14.33 -12.61 -5.68
N SER A 74 -14.72 -13.21 -6.81
CA SER A 74 -13.96 -13.13 -8.05
C SER A 74 -14.23 -11.79 -8.74
N PHE A 75 -13.14 -11.11 -9.09
CA PHE A 75 -13.17 -9.87 -9.86
C PHE A 75 -12.96 -10.11 -11.36
N ASP A 76 -12.89 -11.36 -11.81
CA ASP A 76 -12.74 -11.69 -13.22
C ASP A 76 -14.03 -11.49 -14.00
N LYS A 77 -13.89 -10.75 -15.10
CA LYS A 77 -14.92 -10.62 -16.12
C LYS A 77 -14.27 -10.65 -17.50
N ASP A 78 -14.67 -11.60 -18.34
CA ASP A 78 -14.16 -11.74 -19.70
C ASP A 78 -12.60 -11.78 -19.76
N LYS A 79 -11.97 -12.47 -18.82
CA LYS A 79 -10.50 -12.59 -18.64
C LYS A 79 -9.78 -11.26 -18.30
N LYS A 80 -10.50 -10.32 -17.74
CA LYS A 80 -9.97 -9.04 -17.22
C LYS A 80 -10.45 -8.82 -15.80
N ILE A 81 -9.72 -8.03 -15.04
CA ILE A 81 -10.16 -7.63 -13.70
C ILE A 81 -11.22 -6.55 -13.83
N ASP A 82 -12.40 -6.80 -13.28
CA ASP A 82 -13.47 -5.78 -13.20
C ASP A 82 -13.34 -5.00 -11.89
N TRP A 83 -12.60 -3.92 -11.91
CA TRP A 83 -12.43 -3.03 -10.76
C TRP A 83 -13.70 -2.30 -10.32
N THR A 84 -14.76 -2.39 -11.09
CA THR A 84 -16.08 -1.82 -10.75
C THR A 84 -17.00 -2.84 -10.10
N TYR A 85 -16.54 -4.09 -9.97
CA TYR A 85 -17.32 -5.19 -9.44
C TYR A 85 -17.77 -4.92 -8.00
N VAL A 86 -19.05 -5.10 -7.77
CA VAL A 86 -19.69 -5.16 -6.45
C VAL A 86 -20.69 -6.30 -6.47
N PRO A 87 -20.62 -7.23 -5.49
CA PRO A 87 -21.63 -8.29 -5.38
C PRO A 87 -23.04 -7.71 -5.25
N THR A 88 -24.01 -8.33 -5.90
CA THR A 88 -25.39 -7.82 -5.92
C THR A 88 -26.06 -7.77 -4.55
N GLU A 89 -25.62 -8.64 -3.64
CA GLU A 89 -26.09 -8.71 -2.26
C GLU A 89 -25.45 -7.69 -1.32
N ILE A 90 -24.37 -7.02 -1.75
CA ILE A 90 -23.66 -6.04 -0.96
C ILE A 90 -24.13 -4.63 -1.33
N THR A 91 -24.77 -3.97 -0.37
CA THR A 91 -25.23 -2.58 -0.48
C THR A 91 -24.30 -1.57 0.20
N ASP A 92 -23.34 -2.07 1.00
CA ASP A 92 -22.39 -1.26 1.73
C ASP A 92 -21.34 -0.67 0.77
N GLN A 93 -21.25 0.66 0.72
CA GLN A 93 -20.27 1.37 -0.11
C GLN A 93 -18.83 1.14 0.32
N GLU A 94 -18.60 0.69 1.55
CA GLU A 94 -17.28 0.37 2.07
C GLU A 94 -16.61 -0.77 1.28
N PHE A 95 -17.38 -1.67 0.66
CA PHE A 95 -16.84 -2.69 -0.23
C PHE A 95 -15.93 -2.10 -1.32
N LYS A 96 -16.38 -1.02 -1.99
CA LYS A 96 -15.61 -0.34 -3.04
C LYS A 96 -14.33 0.29 -2.45
N SER A 97 -14.45 0.97 -1.32
CA SER A 97 -13.32 1.59 -0.64
C SER A 97 -12.25 0.56 -0.27
N GLN A 98 -12.67 -0.54 0.35
CA GLN A 98 -11.79 -1.63 0.79
C GLN A 98 -11.10 -2.31 -0.40
N THR A 99 -11.78 -2.49 -1.53
CA THR A 99 -11.20 -3.06 -2.76
C THR A 99 -9.97 -2.27 -3.20
N HIS A 100 -10.02 -0.94 -3.15
CA HIS A 100 -8.93 -0.09 -3.57
C HIS A 100 -7.80 0.11 -2.54
N ARG A 101 -7.83 -0.58 -1.40
CA ARG A 101 -6.75 -0.64 -0.41
C ARG A 101 -5.74 -1.76 -0.68
N HIS A 102 -6.03 -2.68 -1.61
CA HIS A 102 -5.15 -3.75 -2.09
C HIS A 102 -4.66 -4.71 -1.00
N GLN A 103 -5.49 -5.02 -0.01
CA GLN A 103 -5.12 -5.75 1.21
C GLN A 103 -4.63 -7.20 0.98
N TRP A 104 -4.70 -7.71 -0.24
CA TRP A 104 -4.15 -9.01 -0.64
C TRP A 104 -2.68 -8.98 -1.06
N MET A 105 -2.13 -7.79 -1.39
CA MET A 105 -0.78 -7.68 -1.95
C MET A 105 0.31 -7.95 -0.91
N LEU A 106 0.16 -7.45 0.32
CA LEU A 106 1.12 -7.74 1.39
C LEU A 106 1.14 -9.22 1.78
N PRO A 107 0.01 -9.94 1.92
CA PRO A 107 -0.01 -11.40 2.02
C PRO A 107 0.75 -12.13 0.90
N GLN A 108 0.62 -11.70 -0.37
CA GLN A 108 1.40 -12.27 -1.47
C GLN A 108 2.90 -12.04 -1.29
N ALA A 109 3.31 -10.86 -0.84
CA ALA A 109 4.70 -10.54 -0.57
C ALA A 109 5.29 -11.40 0.57
N LYS A 110 4.53 -11.60 1.66
CA LYS A 110 4.89 -12.52 2.75
C LYS A 110 4.99 -13.96 2.27
N ALA A 111 4.04 -14.44 1.46
CA ALA A 111 4.06 -15.79 0.90
C ALA A 111 5.30 -16.01 0.03
N TYR A 112 5.64 -15.07 -0.85
CA TYR A 112 6.88 -15.11 -1.61
C TYR A 112 8.11 -15.16 -0.70
N ARG A 113 8.15 -14.32 0.33
CA ARG A 113 9.34 -14.26 1.21
C ARG A 113 9.58 -15.56 1.95
N VAL A 114 8.52 -16.29 2.32
CA VAL A 114 8.61 -17.59 3.00
C VAL A 114 9.01 -18.73 2.05
N ASN A 115 8.42 -18.78 0.85
CA ASN A 115 8.54 -19.95 -0.04
C ASN A 115 9.30 -19.69 -1.35
N GLN A 116 9.68 -18.45 -1.64
CA GLN A 116 10.39 -18.02 -2.84
C GLN A 116 9.67 -18.36 -4.16
N ASN A 117 8.33 -18.51 -4.12
CA ASN A 117 7.57 -18.83 -5.32
C ASN A 117 7.23 -17.56 -6.10
N GLU A 118 7.83 -17.45 -7.27
CA GLU A 118 7.74 -16.30 -8.16
C GLU A 118 6.30 -15.99 -8.65
N LYS A 119 5.36 -16.93 -8.55
CA LYS A 119 3.96 -16.70 -8.92
C LYS A 119 3.32 -15.51 -8.18
N TYR A 120 3.72 -15.27 -6.92
CA TYR A 120 3.16 -14.19 -6.12
C TYR A 120 3.62 -12.82 -6.58
N ILE A 121 4.90 -12.66 -6.89
CA ILE A 121 5.38 -11.38 -7.43
C ILE A 121 4.87 -11.15 -8.86
N GLN A 122 4.77 -12.19 -9.68
CA GLN A 122 4.20 -12.08 -11.02
C GLN A 122 2.76 -11.60 -10.96
N SER A 123 1.94 -12.20 -10.09
CA SER A 123 0.55 -11.76 -9.86
C SER A 123 0.50 -10.33 -9.33
N TRP A 124 1.34 -9.96 -8.36
CA TRP A 124 1.40 -8.58 -7.85
C TRP A 124 1.72 -7.57 -8.94
N ILE A 125 2.73 -7.83 -9.76
CA ILE A 125 3.12 -6.95 -10.88
C ILE A 125 1.98 -6.82 -11.88
N GLU A 126 1.35 -7.93 -12.28
CA GLU A 126 0.24 -7.95 -13.22
C GLU A 126 -0.95 -7.14 -12.70
N VAL A 127 -1.43 -7.49 -11.52
CA VAL A 127 -2.63 -6.88 -10.91
C VAL A 127 -2.42 -5.41 -10.61
N TYR A 128 -1.25 -5.05 -10.04
CA TYR A 128 -0.97 -3.66 -9.72
C TYR A 128 -0.74 -2.80 -10.98
N SER A 129 -0.11 -3.36 -12.02
CA SER A 129 0.03 -2.68 -13.31
C SER A 129 -1.33 -2.43 -13.97
N ASP A 130 -2.24 -3.41 -13.94
CA ASP A 130 -3.59 -3.27 -14.47
C ASP A 130 -4.37 -2.18 -13.73
N TRP A 131 -4.25 -2.16 -12.38
CA TRP A 131 -4.88 -1.12 -11.57
C TRP A 131 -4.32 0.28 -11.87
N LEU A 132 -3.00 0.43 -11.95
CA LEU A 132 -2.35 1.72 -12.27
C LEU A 132 -2.75 2.24 -13.66
N ASN A 133 -2.91 1.34 -14.63
CA ASN A 133 -3.37 1.70 -15.98
C ASN A 133 -4.85 2.10 -15.99
N THR A 134 -5.67 1.48 -15.15
CA THR A 134 -7.11 1.78 -15.04
C THR A 134 -7.35 3.07 -14.27
N PHE A 135 -6.56 3.33 -13.24
CA PHE A 135 -6.68 4.49 -12.34
C PHE A 135 -5.35 5.24 -12.27
N PRO A 136 -4.99 6.02 -13.29
CA PRO A 136 -3.78 6.82 -13.24
C PRO A 136 -3.83 7.80 -12.07
N CYS A 137 -2.66 8.05 -11.47
CA CYS A 137 -2.54 8.94 -10.33
C CYS A 137 -3.04 10.34 -10.70
N PRO A 138 -3.98 10.91 -9.94
CA PRO A 138 -4.52 12.24 -10.22
C PRO A 138 -3.49 13.34 -9.88
N GLU A 139 -3.58 14.43 -10.59
CA GLU A 139 -2.89 15.66 -10.24
C GLU A 139 -3.81 16.57 -9.40
N GLY A 140 -3.30 17.05 -8.25
CA GLY A 140 -4.01 18.00 -7.40
C GLY A 140 -5.16 17.41 -6.58
N THR A 141 -6.27 18.15 -6.48
CA THR A 141 -7.42 17.78 -5.64
C THR A 141 -8.32 16.77 -6.31
N VAL A 142 -8.74 15.75 -5.56
CA VAL A 142 -9.65 14.69 -6.04
C VAL A 142 -11.06 14.87 -5.50
N SER A 143 -12.05 14.42 -6.28
CA SER A 143 -13.44 14.34 -5.85
C SER A 143 -13.64 13.18 -4.86
N LYS A 144 -14.63 13.31 -3.97
CA LYS A 144 -15.09 12.20 -3.12
C LYS A 144 -15.58 10.99 -3.92
N ASP A 145 -16.02 11.19 -5.15
CA ASP A 145 -16.48 10.13 -6.04
C ASP A 145 -15.31 9.32 -6.64
N ALA A 146 -14.10 9.87 -6.61
CA ALA A 146 -12.89 9.14 -6.97
C ALA A 146 -12.45 8.22 -5.81
N VAL A 147 -13.29 7.24 -5.49
CA VAL A 147 -13.16 6.39 -4.31
C VAL A 147 -11.77 5.76 -4.16
N GLN A 148 -11.12 5.41 -5.27
CA GLN A 148 -9.79 4.82 -5.30
C GLN A 148 -8.65 5.76 -4.86
N TRP A 149 -8.89 7.08 -4.88
CA TRP A 149 -7.92 8.12 -4.56
C TRP A 149 -8.31 9.01 -3.37
N TYR A 150 -9.50 8.79 -2.78
CA TYR A 150 -10.03 9.62 -1.70
C TYR A 150 -9.92 8.92 -0.33
N GLY A 151 -9.69 9.68 0.72
CA GLY A 151 -9.74 9.19 2.11
C GLY A 151 -8.58 8.28 2.50
N LEU A 152 -8.89 7.08 3.00
CA LEU A 152 -7.90 6.11 3.50
C LEU A 152 -7.14 5.37 2.41
N GLN A 153 -7.73 5.23 1.22
CA GLN A 153 -7.24 4.27 0.23
C GLN A 153 -5.77 4.51 -0.18
N PRO A 154 -5.35 5.73 -0.57
CA PRO A 154 -3.94 5.95 -0.89
C PRO A 154 -3.03 5.80 0.33
N ALA A 155 -3.50 6.15 1.54
CA ALA A 155 -2.70 6.04 2.75
C ALA A 155 -2.42 4.58 3.15
N GLU A 156 -3.43 3.70 3.11
CA GLU A 156 -3.25 2.27 3.35
C GLU A 156 -2.34 1.64 2.29
N ARG A 157 -2.50 2.00 0.99
CA ARG A 157 -1.59 1.52 -0.05
C ARG A 157 -0.15 1.94 0.17
N VAL A 158 0.11 3.21 0.52
CA VAL A 158 1.47 3.69 0.81
C VAL A 158 2.11 2.89 1.94
N LEU A 159 1.39 2.67 3.04
CA LEU A 159 1.87 1.88 4.18
C LEU A 159 2.17 0.42 3.77
N ASP A 160 1.26 -0.22 3.05
CA ASP A 160 1.45 -1.58 2.58
C ASP A 160 2.60 -1.68 1.56
N GLN A 161 2.75 -0.74 0.62
CA GLN A 161 3.81 -0.76 -0.38
C GLN A 161 5.21 -0.62 0.23
N ILE A 162 5.35 0.13 1.32
CA ILE A 162 6.59 0.21 2.10
C ILE A 162 6.99 -1.17 2.64
N ASP A 163 6.02 -1.96 3.09
CA ASP A 163 6.25 -3.31 3.61
C ASP A 163 6.39 -4.35 2.47
N ILE A 164 5.67 -4.21 1.37
CA ILE A 164 5.69 -5.13 0.22
C ILE A 164 7.05 -5.13 -0.48
N MET A 165 7.59 -3.95 -0.79
CA MET A 165 8.82 -3.81 -1.57
C MET A 165 10.00 -4.62 -1.00
N PRO A 166 10.34 -4.56 0.31
CA PRO A 166 11.45 -5.33 0.87
C PRO A 166 11.27 -6.85 0.80
N HIS A 167 10.03 -7.34 0.80
CA HIS A 167 9.76 -8.76 0.63
C HIS A 167 10.09 -9.24 -0.78
N PHE A 168 9.76 -8.46 -1.81
CA PHE A 168 9.89 -8.83 -3.22
C PHE A 168 11.21 -8.42 -3.88
N ILE A 169 11.94 -7.46 -3.32
CA ILE A 169 13.06 -6.78 -3.99
C ILE A 169 14.17 -7.73 -4.49
N GLN A 170 14.34 -8.90 -3.84
CA GLN A 170 15.35 -9.89 -4.21
C GLN A 170 14.90 -10.80 -5.37
N SER A 171 13.63 -10.78 -5.76
CA SER A 171 13.13 -11.57 -6.88
C SER A 171 13.78 -11.16 -8.21
N THR A 172 13.98 -12.13 -9.09
CA THR A 172 14.43 -11.89 -10.48
C THR A 172 13.35 -11.20 -11.31
N ASN A 173 12.08 -11.36 -10.96
CA ASN A 173 10.95 -10.65 -11.58
C ASN A 173 10.82 -9.20 -11.13
N PHE A 174 11.49 -8.81 -10.03
CA PHE A 174 11.59 -7.40 -9.64
C PHE A 174 12.63 -6.70 -10.51
N THR A 175 12.22 -6.28 -11.69
CA THR A 175 13.09 -5.69 -12.71
C THR A 175 13.37 -4.21 -12.46
N PRO A 176 14.44 -3.62 -13.06
CA PRO A 176 14.67 -2.18 -12.99
C PRO A 176 13.50 -1.35 -13.54
N GLN A 177 12.83 -1.85 -14.59
CA GLN A 177 11.66 -1.20 -15.17
C GLN A 177 10.50 -1.18 -14.18
N TRP A 178 10.25 -2.34 -13.51
CA TRP A 178 9.22 -2.42 -12.49
C TRP A 178 9.52 -1.51 -11.30
N LEU A 179 10.78 -1.49 -10.83
CA LEU A 179 11.19 -0.55 -9.79
C LEU A 179 10.84 0.90 -10.15
N SER A 180 11.16 1.32 -11.38
CA SER A 180 10.86 2.68 -11.84
C SER A 180 9.35 2.96 -11.83
N THR A 181 8.53 2.04 -12.33
CA THR A 181 7.08 2.15 -12.31
C THR A 181 6.55 2.23 -10.88
N PHE A 182 7.01 1.34 -10.01
CA PHE A 182 6.64 1.29 -8.60
C PHE A 182 6.98 2.60 -7.86
N LEU A 183 8.21 3.10 -8.00
CA LEU A 183 8.64 4.32 -7.32
C LEU A 183 7.86 5.56 -7.79
N VAL A 184 7.55 5.66 -9.08
CA VAL A 184 6.73 6.76 -9.62
C VAL A 184 5.31 6.69 -9.07
N ALA A 185 4.70 5.50 -9.06
CA ALA A 185 3.37 5.30 -8.49
C ALA A 185 3.34 5.63 -7.00
N PHE A 186 4.32 5.12 -6.24
CA PHE A 186 4.46 5.38 -4.80
C PHE A 186 4.55 6.88 -4.49
N ALA A 187 5.44 7.61 -5.18
CA ALA A 187 5.55 9.06 -5.01
C ALA A 187 4.24 9.79 -5.35
N GLY A 188 3.57 9.36 -6.41
CA GLY A 188 2.26 9.89 -6.80
C GLY A 188 1.20 9.69 -5.72
N GLU A 189 1.14 8.53 -5.08
CA GLU A 189 0.22 8.25 -3.98
C GLU A 189 0.51 9.12 -2.75
N VAL A 190 1.78 9.31 -2.38
CA VAL A 190 2.16 10.21 -1.28
C VAL A 190 1.75 11.67 -1.58
N GLU A 191 2.01 12.16 -2.78
CA GLU A 191 1.59 13.51 -3.17
C GLU A 191 0.06 13.63 -3.28
N CYS A 192 -0.64 12.58 -3.70
CA CYS A 192 -2.10 12.55 -3.67
C CYS A 192 -2.64 12.75 -2.24
N ILE A 193 -2.07 12.06 -1.25
CA ILE A 193 -2.42 12.25 0.17
C ILE A 193 -2.19 13.70 0.59
N ARG A 194 -1.03 14.25 0.30
CA ARG A 194 -0.65 15.62 0.69
C ARG A 194 -1.56 16.70 0.10
N ASN A 195 -2.07 16.45 -1.10
CA ASN A 195 -3.03 17.35 -1.76
C ASN A 195 -4.48 17.17 -1.30
N ASN A 196 -4.78 16.07 -0.54
CA ASN A 196 -6.15 15.66 -0.24
C ASN A 196 -6.33 15.14 1.20
N TYR A 197 -5.82 15.89 2.17
CA TYR A 197 -6.02 15.52 3.57
C TYR A 197 -7.49 15.57 3.99
N TYR A 198 -7.87 14.59 4.77
CA TYR A 198 -9.18 14.48 5.39
C TYR A 198 -9.16 15.15 6.78
N THR A 199 -9.32 16.45 6.81
CA THR A 199 -9.04 17.29 8.00
C THR A 199 -10.19 17.38 9.00
N ASP A 200 -11.00 16.34 9.13
CA ASP A 200 -12.13 16.29 10.08
C ASP A 200 -11.76 15.83 11.50
N GLY A 201 -10.49 15.55 11.74
CA GLY A 201 -10.00 15.06 13.02
C GLY A 201 -10.23 13.56 13.28
N SER A 202 -10.62 12.79 12.26
CA SER A 202 -10.86 11.34 12.33
C SER A 202 -9.58 10.51 12.24
N ASN A 203 -9.73 9.20 12.44
CA ASN A 203 -8.68 8.20 12.19
C ASN A 203 -8.15 8.24 10.75
N ILE A 204 -8.96 8.67 9.77
CA ILE A 204 -8.55 8.82 8.36
C ILE A 204 -7.39 9.79 8.26
N TYR A 205 -7.51 10.96 8.88
CA TYR A 205 -6.45 11.96 8.86
C TYR A 205 -5.17 11.46 9.54
N VAL A 206 -5.29 10.78 10.69
CA VAL A 206 -4.13 10.17 11.38
C VAL A 206 -3.41 9.17 10.47
N THR A 207 -4.15 8.30 9.79
CA THR A 207 -3.57 7.30 8.87
C THR A 207 -2.88 7.97 7.68
N GLN A 208 -3.44 9.03 7.11
CA GLN A 208 -2.82 9.81 6.05
C GLN A 208 -1.49 10.44 6.50
N VAL A 209 -1.49 11.04 7.68
CA VAL A 209 -0.28 11.65 8.25
C VAL A 209 0.77 10.59 8.60
N GLN A 210 0.34 9.44 9.12
CA GLN A 210 1.21 8.28 9.35
C GLN A 210 1.88 7.85 8.04
N ALA A 211 1.11 7.72 6.96
CA ALA A 211 1.63 7.25 5.68
C ALA A 211 2.72 8.17 5.13
N ILE A 212 2.52 9.48 5.11
CA ILE A 212 3.54 10.42 4.61
C ILE A 212 4.78 10.48 5.51
N THR A 213 4.59 10.39 6.84
CA THR A 213 5.71 10.36 7.80
C THR A 213 6.56 9.11 7.60
N THR A 214 5.91 7.94 7.54
CA THR A 214 6.57 6.65 7.30
C THR A 214 7.28 6.62 5.94
N ALA A 215 6.67 7.19 4.89
CA ALA A 215 7.30 7.33 3.59
C ALA A 215 8.59 8.18 3.67
N GLY A 216 8.55 9.32 4.39
CA GLY A 216 9.72 10.17 4.59
C GLY A 216 10.86 9.49 5.37
N ILE A 217 10.52 8.63 6.34
CA ILE A 217 11.51 7.87 7.15
C ILE A 217 12.12 6.71 6.35
N LEU A 218 11.28 5.87 5.73
CA LEU A 218 11.69 4.59 5.16
C LEU A 218 12.07 4.67 3.67
N MET A 219 11.76 5.78 3.00
CA MET A 219 12.09 6.03 1.60
C MET A 219 12.83 7.37 1.42
N PRO A 220 13.96 7.59 2.14
CA PRO A 220 14.67 8.88 2.15
C PRO A 220 15.33 9.23 0.82
N GLU A 221 15.40 8.29 -0.12
CA GLU A 221 15.97 8.51 -1.45
C GLU A 221 15.10 9.38 -2.37
N PHE A 222 13.83 9.56 -2.05
CA PHE A 222 12.99 10.45 -2.81
C PHE A 222 13.38 11.91 -2.61
N LYS A 223 13.36 12.68 -3.69
CA LYS A 223 13.66 14.12 -3.65
C LYS A 223 12.82 14.89 -2.63
N ASN A 224 11.58 14.45 -2.42
CA ASN A 224 10.62 15.09 -1.51
C ASN A 224 10.59 14.44 -0.11
N ALA A 225 11.41 13.44 0.17
CA ALA A 225 11.34 12.67 1.42
C ALA A 225 11.50 13.55 2.68
N GLU A 226 12.41 14.52 2.65
CA GLU A 226 12.59 15.47 3.76
C GLU A 226 11.34 16.33 3.99
N ALA A 227 10.67 16.77 2.91
CA ALA A 227 9.42 17.50 3.00
C ALA A 227 8.28 16.63 3.56
N TRP A 228 8.20 15.35 3.14
CA TRP A 228 7.23 14.39 3.67
C TRP A 228 7.43 14.17 5.18
N LEU A 229 8.68 13.95 5.59
CA LEU A 229 9.04 13.75 6.99
C LEU A 229 8.75 14.99 7.84
N SER A 230 9.16 16.16 7.39
CA SER A 230 8.96 17.42 8.11
C SER A 230 7.48 17.74 8.29
N GLU A 231 6.70 17.69 7.20
CA GLU A 231 5.26 17.91 7.23
C GLU A 231 4.54 16.87 8.08
N GLY A 232 4.87 15.60 7.89
CA GLY A 232 4.31 14.50 8.66
C GLY A 232 4.59 14.62 10.16
N SER A 233 5.84 14.91 10.56
CA SER A 233 6.23 15.07 11.96
C SER A 233 5.49 16.21 12.65
N GLN A 234 5.31 17.33 11.97
CA GLN A 234 4.51 18.43 12.49
C GLN A 234 3.06 18.01 12.73
N LYS A 235 2.43 17.43 11.70
CA LYS A 235 1.01 17.00 11.77
C LYS A 235 0.78 15.88 12.79
N ILE A 236 1.70 14.92 12.93
CA ILE A 236 1.62 13.89 13.97
C ILE A 236 1.65 14.50 15.36
N THR A 237 2.51 15.46 15.59
CA THR A 237 2.59 16.14 16.90
C THR A 237 1.28 16.85 17.24
N GLU A 238 0.65 17.50 16.26
CA GLU A 238 -0.66 18.12 16.42
C GLU A 238 -1.74 17.06 16.70
N GLN A 239 -1.71 15.92 16.00
CA GLN A 239 -2.71 14.86 16.14
C GLN A 239 -2.60 14.09 17.46
N ILE A 240 -1.42 13.91 18.05
CA ILE A 240 -1.27 13.30 19.37
C ILE A 240 -2.14 14.02 20.42
N THR A 241 -2.25 15.33 20.33
CA THR A 241 -3.11 16.11 21.25
C THR A 241 -4.56 16.14 20.80
N ALA A 242 -4.81 16.28 19.48
CA ALA A 242 -6.17 16.46 18.96
C ALA A 242 -7.02 15.17 18.97
N GLN A 243 -6.38 14.00 18.91
CA GLN A 243 -7.08 12.72 18.84
C GLN A 243 -7.60 12.21 20.18
N PHE A 244 -7.12 12.73 21.30
CA PHE A 244 -7.49 12.21 22.62
C PHE A 244 -8.19 13.26 23.47
N LEU A 245 -9.23 12.83 24.18
CA LEU A 245 -9.94 13.61 25.18
C LEU A 245 -9.08 13.71 26.46
N GLU A 246 -9.50 14.56 27.42
CA GLU A 246 -8.77 14.76 28.67
C GLU A 246 -8.60 13.47 29.50
N ASP A 247 -9.52 12.52 29.37
CA ASP A 247 -9.48 11.22 30.04
C ASP A 247 -8.61 10.18 29.26
N GLY A 248 -8.02 10.57 28.13
CA GLY A 248 -7.16 9.72 27.30
C GLY A 248 -7.92 8.82 26.32
N VAL A 249 -9.24 8.94 26.19
CA VAL A 249 -10.02 8.19 25.19
C VAL A 249 -9.93 8.88 23.84
N GLN A 250 -9.79 8.11 22.77
CA GLN A 250 -9.77 8.64 21.41
C GLN A 250 -11.15 9.24 21.06
N ASN A 251 -11.16 10.36 20.35
CA ASN A 251 -12.30 11.26 20.16
C ASN A 251 -13.49 10.66 19.40
N GLU A 252 -13.31 9.58 18.64
CA GLU A 252 -14.42 8.86 17.98
C GLU A 252 -15.15 7.89 18.92
N LEU A 253 -14.67 7.71 20.16
CA LEU A 253 -15.28 6.91 21.23
C LEU A 253 -15.49 5.43 20.87
N ASP A 254 -14.71 4.90 19.93
CA ASP A 254 -14.71 3.50 19.53
C ASP A 254 -13.40 2.82 19.95
N PRO A 255 -13.47 1.67 20.67
CA PRO A 255 -12.27 0.96 21.12
C PRO A 255 -11.36 0.50 19.97
N SER A 256 -11.93 0.14 18.82
CA SER A 256 -11.16 -0.32 17.66
C SER A 256 -10.37 0.84 17.07
N TYR A 257 -10.97 2.01 16.94
CA TYR A 257 -10.30 3.22 16.47
C TYR A 257 -9.26 3.72 17.46
N HIS A 258 -9.56 3.65 18.76
CA HIS A 258 -8.57 3.96 19.81
C HIS A 258 -7.31 3.12 19.65
N ILE A 259 -7.45 1.80 19.56
CA ILE A 259 -6.31 0.86 19.36
C ILE A 259 -5.58 1.16 18.05
N GLY A 260 -6.30 1.39 16.97
CA GLY A 260 -5.73 1.68 15.65
C GLY A 260 -4.91 2.97 15.63
N VAL A 261 -5.44 4.04 16.21
CA VAL A 261 -4.75 5.34 16.30
C VAL A 261 -3.50 5.25 17.19
N VAL A 262 -3.59 4.62 18.35
CA VAL A 262 -2.43 4.38 19.25
C VAL A 262 -1.37 3.54 18.54
N ALA A 263 -1.77 2.47 17.84
CA ALA A 263 -0.85 1.64 17.08
C ALA A 263 -0.16 2.43 15.95
N GLY A 264 -0.89 3.32 15.27
CA GLY A 264 -0.34 4.20 14.24
C GLY A 264 0.77 5.11 14.78
N PHE A 265 0.53 5.78 15.88
CA PHE A 265 1.55 6.62 16.54
C PHE A 265 2.76 5.79 17.01
N TYR A 266 2.51 4.61 17.59
CA TYR A 266 3.58 3.74 18.05
C TYR A 266 4.45 3.22 16.91
N ASN A 267 3.87 2.91 15.75
CA ASN A 267 4.62 2.45 14.58
C ASN A 267 5.54 3.54 13.99
N ILE A 268 5.15 4.80 14.12
CA ILE A 268 6.04 5.93 13.72
C ILE A 268 7.16 6.14 14.74
N TYR A 269 6.86 5.94 16.03
CA TYR A 269 7.84 6.13 17.12
C TYR A 269 8.98 5.12 17.09
N LYS A 270 8.74 3.88 16.66
CA LYS A 270 9.77 2.83 16.51
C LYS A 270 10.85 3.19 15.51
#